data_210d670ab1827972015dd580e18711dc
#
_entry.id   210d670ab1827972015dd580e18711dc
#
_cell.length_a   1.000
_cell.length_b   1.000
_cell.length_c   1.000
_cell.angle_alpha   90.00
_cell.angle_beta   90.00
_cell.angle_gamma   90.00
#
_symmetry.space_group_name_H-M   'P 1'
#
loop_
_entity.id
_entity.type
_entity.pdbx_description
1 polymer ?
#
loop_
_entity_poly.entity_id
_entity_poly.type
_entity_poly.pdbx_seq_one_letter_code
_entity_poly.pdbx_strand_id
1 'polypeptide(L)'
;MYLQFEQGKLCFKISYEGEENFSEVRYRNYSKLMALAKDRYPEIRRPDRFGVGTYMTIAVVDEVSIFGEGVVNFDELTYKLQQYEILIDECCNSKVRKE
;
A
#
# COMPACT_ATOMS: atom_id res chain seq x y z
N MET A 1 -1.88 -1.84 8.39
CA MET A 1 -1.91 -1.49 6.95
C MET A 1 -2.89 -2.42 6.25
N TYR A 2 -3.66 -1.91 5.33
CA TYR A 2 -4.67 -2.70 4.63
C TYR A 2 -4.88 -2.14 3.23
N LEU A 3 -5.57 -2.93 2.39
CA LEU A 3 -5.85 -2.55 1.00
C LEU A 3 -7.31 -2.11 0.87
N GLN A 4 -7.54 -1.09 0.06
CA GLN A 4 -8.89 -0.61 -0.21
C GLN A 4 -8.96 -0.03 -1.61
N PHE A 5 -10.00 -0.38 -2.38
CA PHE A 5 -10.25 0.24 -3.67
C PHE A 5 -10.96 1.58 -3.48
N GLU A 6 -10.42 2.63 -4.09
CA GLU A 6 -11.03 3.96 -4.06
C GLU A 6 -10.79 4.67 -5.38
N GLN A 7 -11.84 5.16 -5.99
CA GLN A 7 -11.72 6.06 -7.15
C GLN A 7 -10.77 5.56 -8.24
N GLY A 8 -10.92 4.30 -8.61
CA GLY A 8 -10.12 3.73 -9.69
C GLY A 8 -8.70 3.36 -9.29
N LYS A 9 -8.44 3.27 -8.00
CA LYS A 9 -7.10 2.92 -7.51
C LYS A 9 -7.20 1.92 -6.38
N LEU A 10 -6.18 1.07 -6.29
CA LEU A 10 -6.01 0.23 -5.12
C LEU A 10 -5.09 0.97 -4.18
N CYS A 11 -5.55 1.21 -2.97
CA CYS A 11 -4.83 2.03 -1.99
C CYS A 11 -4.29 1.19 -0.86
N PHE A 12 -3.03 1.45 -0.50
CA PHE A 12 -2.44 0.92 0.71
C PHE A 12 -2.69 1.96 1.80
N LYS A 13 -3.45 1.58 2.81
CA LYS A 13 -3.87 2.52 3.84
C LYS A 13 -3.38 2.08 5.21
N ILE A 14 -3.20 3.05 6.08
CA ILE A 14 -2.90 2.77 7.49
C ILE A 14 -3.98 3.41 8.35
N SER A 15 -4.18 2.81 9.52
CA SER A 15 -5.06 3.34 10.53
C SER A 15 -4.20 3.70 11.73
N TYR A 16 -4.32 4.93 12.23
CA TYR A 16 -3.48 5.39 13.32
C TYR A 16 -4.27 6.34 14.21
N GLU A 17 -4.28 6.04 15.50
CA GLU A 17 -4.99 6.84 16.49
C GLU A 17 -4.08 7.30 17.62
N GLY A 18 -2.77 7.21 17.44
CA GLY A 18 -1.85 7.64 18.46
C GLY A 18 -1.72 9.15 18.55
N GLU A 19 -0.88 9.61 19.45
CA GLU A 19 -0.66 11.04 19.68
C GLU A 19 0.54 11.58 18.93
N GLU A 20 1.28 10.73 18.27
CA GLU A 20 2.42 11.16 17.49
C GLU A 20 1.98 11.94 16.27
N ASN A 21 2.93 12.62 15.65
CA ASN A 21 2.69 13.37 14.43
C ASN A 21 2.27 12.44 13.29
N PHE A 22 1.09 12.66 12.74
CA PHE A 22 0.58 11.84 11.64
C PHE A 22 1.51 11.83 10.44
N SER A 23 2.13 12.96 10.15
CA SER A 23 3.04 13.06 9.01
C SER A 23 4.24 12.13 9.15
N GLU A 24 4.78 12.03 10.36
CA GLU A 24 5.92 11.14 10.60
C GLU A 24 5.52 9.68 10.49
N VAL A 25 4.39 9.32 11.07
CA VAL A 25 3.88 7.96 11.01
C VAL A 25 3.62 7.55 9.56
N ARG A 26 2.95 8.42 8.82
CA ARG A 26 2.64 8.20 7.42
C ARG A 26 3.92 8.03 6.59
N TYR A 27 4.87 8.92 6.74
CA TYR A 27 6.12 8.89 5.97
C TYR A 27 6.95 7.65 6.30
N ARG A 28 6.99 7.27 7.55
CA ARG A 28 7.73 6.08 7.97
C ARG A 28 7.15 4.83 7.33
N ASN A 29 5.83 4.69 7.33
CA ASN A 29 5.18 3.54 6.72
C ASN A 29 5.33 3.55 5.20
N TYR A 30 5.20 4.72 4.59
CA TYR A 30 5.43 4.90 3.16
C TYR A 30 6.85 4.46 2.77
N SER A 31 7.83 4.93 3.50
CA SER A 31 9.23 4.63 3.20
C SER A 31 9.53 3.13 3.31
N LYS A 32 8.99 2.48 4.33
CA LYS A 32 9.17 1.03 4.49
C LYS A 32 8.53 0.25 3.35
N LEU A 33 7.30 0.61 3.01
CA LEU A 33 6.59 -0.07 1.95
C LEU A 33 7.32 0.10 0.62
N MET A 34 7.73 1.33 0.31
CA MET A 34 8.39 1.60 -0.97
C MET A 34 9.75 0.92 -1.05
N ALA A 35 10.47 0.83 0.07
CA ALA A 35 11.75 0.13 0.08
C ALA A 35 11.58 -1.35 -0.27
N LEU A 36 10.52 -1.97 0.25
CA LEU A 36 10.25 -3.38 -0.04
C LEU A 36 9.71 -3.58 -1.46
N ALA A 37 8.94 -2.62 -1.96
CA ALA A 37 8.26 -2.76 -3.24
C ALA A 37 9.10 -2.33 -4.44
N LYS A 38 10.14 -1.58 -4.21
CA LYS A 38 10.88 -0.87 -5.25
C LYS A 38 11.24 -1.71 -6.48
N ASP A 39 11.77 -2.90 -6.26
CA ASP A 39 12.20 -3.75 -7.37
C ASP A 39 11.17 -4.81 -7.73
N ARG A 40 10.26 -5.10 -6.82
CA ARG A 40 9.28 -6.19 -7.00
C ARG A 40 7.98 -5.70 -7.62
N TYR A 41 7.55 -4.51 -7.24
CA TYR A 41 6.26 -3.98 -7.65
C TYR A 41 6.39 -2.51 -8.02
N PRO A 42 7.01 -2.20 -9.17
CA PRO A 42 7.23 -0.80 -9.56
C PRO A 42 5.93 -0.04 -9.83
N GLU A 43 4.81 -0.74 -10.00
CA GLU A 43 3.52 -0.10 -10.20
C GLU A 43 3.00 0.58 -8.93
N ILE A 44 3.51 0.21 -7.75
CA ILE A 44 3.12 0.86 -6.50
C ILE A 44 3.81 2.21 -6.43
N ARG A 45 3.01 3.26 -6.27
CA ARG A 45 3.54 4.62 -6.31
C ARG A 45 3.02 5.47 -5.17
N ARG A 46 3.66 6.61 -4.99
CA ARG A 46 3.24 7.60 -4.02
C ARG A 46 1.88 8.18 -4.43
N PRO A 47 0.95 8.38 -3.50
CA PRO A 47 -0.31 9.04 -3.86
C PRO A 47 -0.07 10.51 -4.23
N ASP A 48 -0.99 11.12 -4.98
CA ASP A 48 -0.88 12.52 -5.39
C ASP A 48 -0.83 13.43 -4.18
N ARG A 49 -1.56 13.07 -3.13
CA ARG A 49 -1.51 13.76 -1.85
C ARG A 49 -1.59 12.76 -0.74
N PHE A 50 -0.85 13.05 0.33
CA PHE A 50 -1.05 12.28 1.56
C PHE A 50 -2.23 12.87 2.32
N GLY A 51 -3.13 12.00 2.77
CA GLY A 51 -4.21 12.43 3.64
C GLY A 51 -3.72 12.65 5.06
N VAL A 52 -4.57 13.24 5.87
CA VAL A 52 -4.32 13.41 7.29
C VAL A 52 -5.51 12.85 8.05
N GLY A 53 -5.26 12.42 9.29
CA GLY A 53 -6.31 11.87 10.14
C GLY A 53 -6.05 10.41 10.48
N THR A 54 -7.09 9.74 10.96
CA THR A 54 -6.97 8.36 11.46
C THR A 54 -6.68 7.36 10.34
N TYR A 55 -7.29 7.56 9.18
CA TYR A 55 -7.13 6.65 8.04
C TYR A 55 -6.40 7.38 6.92
N MET A 56 -5.26 6.86 6.53
CA MET A 56 -4.40 7.55 5.58
C MET A 56 -3.94 6.61 4.48
N THR A 57 -3.94 7.12 3.24
CA THR A 57 -3.40 6.40 2.10
C THR A 57 -1.90 6.71 2.01
N ILE A 58 -1.08 5.67 1.96
CA ILE A 58 0.37 5.85 1.86
C ILE A 58 0.94 5.45 0.51
N ALA A 59 0.21 4.64 -0.26
CA ALA A 59 0.65 4.25 -1.60
C ALA A 59 -0.56 3.85 -2.41
N VAL A 60 -0.44 3.91 -3.73
CA VAL A 60 -1.55 3.56 -4.63
C VAL A 60 -1.04 2.78 -5.82
N VAL A 61 -1.93 1.97 -6.40
CA VAL A 61 -1.72 1.30 -7.68
C VAL A 61 -2.90 1.67 -8.56
N ASP A 62 -2.63 2.19 -9.74
CA ASP A 62 -3.69 2.58 -10.66
C ASP A 62 -4.42 1.35 -11.18
N GLU A 63 -5.70 1.50 -11.42
CA GLU A 63 -6.55 0.41 -11.88
C GLU A 63 -6.00 -0.27 -13.12
N VAL A 64 -5.49 0.52 -14.05
CA VAL A 64 -4.96 -0.02 -15.30
C VAL A 64 -3.75 -0.92 -15.07
N SER A 65 -3.00 -0.69 -14.01
CA SER A 65 -1.85 -1.53 -13.66
C SER A 65 -2.29 -2.88 -13.11
N ILE A 66 -3.50 -2.95 -12.56
CA ILE A 66 -4.03 -4.19 -12.00
C ILE A 66 -4.79 -5.00 -13.04
N PHE A 67 -5.68 -4.34 -13.75
CA PHE A 67 -6.58 -5.01 -14.68
C PHE A 67 -6.08 -5.01 -16.11
N GLY A 68 -5.13 -4.12 -16.44
CA GLY A 68 -4.71 -3.94 -17.80
C GLY A 68 -5.82 -3.31 -18.62
N GLU A 69 -5.73 -3.45 -19.92
CA GLU A 69 -6.76 -2.96 -20.81
C GLU A 69 -7.62 -4.14 -21.26
N GLY A 70 -8.93 -3.99 -21.11
CA GLY A 70 -9.85 -5.01 -21.60
C GLY A 70 -10.44 -5.82 -20.48
N VAL A 71 -10.45 -7.14 -20.65
CA VAL A 71 -11.18 -8.04 -19.76
C VAL A 71 -10.45 -8.26 -18.45
N VAL A 72 -11.19 -8.14 -17.34
CA VAL A 72 -10.66 -8.42 -16.01
C VAL A 72 -10.49 -9.94 -15.86
N ASN A 73 -9.31 -10.35 -15.43
CA ASN A 73 -9.03 -11.73 -15.10
C ASN A 73 -9.03 -11.85 -13.58
N PHE A 74 -10.04 -12.52 -13.02
CA PHE A 74 -10.17 -12.62 -11.58
C PHE A 74 -9.07 -13.42 -10.93
N ASP A 75 -8.51 -14.39 -11.61
CA ASP A 75 -7.40 -15.17 -11.07
C ASP A 75 -6.15 -14.31 -10.92
N GLU A 76 -5.86 -13.49 -11.93
CA GLU A 76 -4.72 -12.57 -11.88
C GLU A 76 -4.92 -11.51 -10.80
N LEU A 77 -6.15 -11.00 -10.68
CA LEU A 77 -6.46 -10.02 -9.66
C LEU A 77 -6.25 -10.61 -8.27
N THR A 78 -6.78 -11.81 -8.04
CA THR A 78 -6.64 -12.49 -6.75
C THR A 78 -5.17 -12.71 -6.43
N TYR A 79 -4.39 -13.14 -7.42
CA TYR A 79 -2.96 -13.36 -7.23
C TYR A 79 -2.24 -12.07 -6.84
N LYS A 80 -2.54 -10.97 -7.53
CA LYS A 80 -1.92 -9.68 -7.22
C LYS A 80 -2.28 -9.20 -5.82
N LEU A 81 -3.54 -9.33 -5.46
CA LEU A 81 -3.95 -8.94 -4.11
C LEU A 81 -3.25 -9.75 -3.04
N GLN A 82 -3.08 -11.05 -3.28
CA GLN A 82 -2.35 -11.90 -2.35
C GLN A 82 -0.89 -11.47 -2.24
N GLN A 83 -0.26 -11.12 -3.35
CA GLN A 83 1.12 -10.66 -3.32
C GLN A 83 1.25 -9.35 -2.56
N TYR A 84 0.31 -8.43 -2.73
CA TYR A 84 0.34 -7.18 -1.99
C TYR A 84 0.08 -7.40 -0.50
N GLU A 85 -0.75 -8.37 -0.15
CA GLU A 85 -0.97 -8.70 1.25
C GLU A 85 0.28 -9.27 1.89
N ILE A 86 1.02 -10.09 1.15
CA ILE A 86 2.31 -10.60 1.63
C ILE A 86 3.28 -9.44 1.84
N LEU A 87 3.29 -8.49 0.92
CA LEU A 87 4.13 -7.30 1.04
C LEU A 87 3.78 -6.50 2.30
N ILE A 88 2.49 -6.35 2.57
CA ILE A 88 2.01 -5.68 3.78
C ILE A 88 2.50 -6.41 5.02
N ASP A 89 2.40 -7.73 5.03
CA ASP A 89 2.87 -8.52 6.16
C ASP A 89 4.36 -8.34 6.39
N GLU A 90 5.15 -8.35 5.32
CA GLU A 90 6.58 -8.11 5.43
C GLU A 90 6.86 -6.72 6.01
N CYS A 91 6.13 -5.74 5.54
CA CYS A 91 6.29 -4.37 6.00
C CYS A 91 5.96 -4.23 7.48
N CYS A 92 4.86 -4.82 7.90
CA CYS A 92 4.42 -4.74 9.29
C CYS A 92 5.29 -5.55 10.23
N ASN A 93 5.80 -6.67 9.76
CA ASN A 93 6.59 -7.56 10.61
C ASN A 93 8.07 -7.19 10.66
N SER A 94 8.52 -6.28 9.83
CA SER A 94 9.93 -5.91 9.78
C SER A 94 10.44 -5.39 11.12
N LYS A 95 9.56 -4.83 11.94
CA LYS A 95 9.95 -4.36 13.26
C LYS A 95 10.23 -5.51 14.20
N VAL A 96 9.46 -6.55 14.09
CA VAL A 96 9.56 -7.69 15.00
C VAL A 96 10.87 -8.41 14.79
N ARG A 97 11.39 -8.38 13.59
CA ARG A 97 12.59 -9.10 13.27
C ARG A 97 13.87 -8.46 13.72
N LYS A 98 13.77 -7.33 14.33
CA LYS A 98 14.97 -6.61 14.71
C LYS A 98 15.64 -7.17 15.93
N GLU A 99 14.97 -8.01 16.64
CA GLU A 99 15.61 -8.58 17.78
C GLU A 99 16.78 -9.42 17.44
#